data_f736e3847a04b9c90e713caff3265353
#
_entry.id   f736e3847a04b9c90e713caff3265353
#
_cell.length_a   1.000
_cell.length_b   1.000
_cell.length_c   1.000
_cell.angle_alpha   90.00
_cell.angle_beta   90.00
_cell.angle_gamma   90.00
#
_symmetry.space_group_name_H-M   'P 1'
#
loop_
_entity.id
_entity.type
_entity.pdbx_description
1 polymer ?
#
loop_
_entity_poly.entity_id
_entity_poly.type
_entity_poly.pdbx_seq_one_letter_code
_entity_poly.pdbx_strand_id
1 'polypeptide(L)'
;LLLSTFGSYDAYAKDKTVPNIKCHVYTDVNNGKLKLKITVTDNSAVKAIKYAVGNHRKSFFGNAYYSKKVKNVSVDSTKNISTAITVKQNDIYTVYAVDKSGNSSIKKVRIKMNTNNNQTNPNTKDNTDNSKNTGKNTANGNNASNNIGGNNANADSNQNVNKNVTVSTNEVRAAWITFLEFNSKGYTLNSFNNRITEMFDRIAASGLNEIYVHVRPFSDAMYRSAYFPWSKYASGTQGVDPGFDPLAIMVNAAHARNLKIHAYINPYRVCTEADFGKLATSSPAYKWLNDDDEDNDRNVLKFGNMYYYNPSSDDVIKLINNGVAEIVKNYDVDGVIFDDYFYPTLGSNYASKFDSDEYNDYKSNTSNPLSIADWRRNNINKMVKMVYTTVKKSGKNRTFGISPAGNLNNLRANDKYYVDIDRWGRESGYVDYIAPQLYWGFEHNICPYVQTINNWIATVINPNVKLYIALPMHLAQAQETSEWKNNHDILGRMVTSLRNKSLTGFSVYRYDYMTPAFLRKTGAIDEYNYLVKVIKSK
;
A
#
# COMPACT_ATOMS: atom_id res chain seq x y z
N LEU A 1 37.63 -7.60 -58.06
CA LEU A 1 36.25 -7.33 -58.48
C LEU A 1 35.31 -8.37 -57.84
N LEU A 2 34.63 -8.00 -56.77
CA LEU A 2 33.47 -8.72 -56.27
C LEU A 2 32.43 -7.63 -55.93
N LEU A 3 31.43 -7.54 -56.80
CA LEU A 3 30.22 -6.73 -56.56
C LEU A 3 29.37 -7.47 -55.51
N SER A 4 29.19 -6.87 -54.35
CA SER A 4 28.15 -7.24 -53.39
C SER A 4 26.86 -6.50 -53.73
N THR A 5 25.89 -7.27 -54.20
CA THR A 5 24.51 -6.79 -54.37
C THR A 5 23.88 -6.60 -53.00
N PHE A 6 23.69 -5.36 -52.59
CA PHE A 6 22.81 -5.01 -51.48
C PHE A 6 21.34 -5.17 -51.95
N GLY A 7 20.70 -6.24 -51.48
CA GLY A 7 19.26 -6.36 -51.56
C GLY A 7 18.62 -5.34 -50.61
N SER A 8 17.79 -4.49 -51.14
CA SER A 8 16.92 -3.60 -50.35
C SER A 8 15.95 -4.44 -49.56
N TYR A 9 16.14 -4.51 -48.22
CA TYR A 9 15.09 -4.95 -47.31
C TYR A 9 14.07 -3.85 -47.24
N ASP A 10 12.95 -3.98 -47.95
CA ASP A 10 11.75 -3.23 -47.70
C ASP A 10 11.28 -3.57 -46.28
N ALA A 11 11.50 -2.66 -45.35
CA ALA A 11 10.90 -2.71 -44.02
C ALA A 11 9.39 -2.57 -44.18
N TYR A 12 8.66 -3.68 -44.28
CA TYR A 12 7.20 -3.68 -44.21
C TYR A 12 6.81 -3.00 -42.89
N ALA A 13 6.13 -1.86 -43.01
CA ALA A 13 5.59 -1.16 -41.85
C ALA A 13 4.70 -2.14 -41.07
N LYS A 14 5.04 -2.39 -39.82
CA LYS A 14 4.30 -3.29 -38.94
C LYS A 14 2.87 -2.79 -38.82
N ASP A 15 1.90 -3.65 -39.12
CA ASP A 15 0.49 -3.34 -38.95
C ASP A 15 0.18 -2.90 -37.51
N LYS A 16 -0.50 -1.77 -37.36
CA LYS A 16 -0.91 -1.18 -36.08
C LYS A 16 -2.43 -1.14 -35.90
N THR A 17 -3.18 -1.64 -36.89
CA THR A 17 -4.63 -1.65 -36.85
C THR A 17 -5.12 -2.74 -35.92
N VAL A 18 -6.10 -2.43 -35.07
CA VAL A 18 -6.69 -3.43 -34.17
C VAL A 18 -7.92 -4.07 -34.82
N PRO A 19 -8.20 -5.37 -34.58
CA PRO A 19 -9.41 -6.04 -35.07
C PRO A 19 -10.68 -5.30 -34.67
N ASN A 20 -11.59 -5.13 -35.63
CA ASN A 20 -12.94 -4.55 -35.41
C ASN A 20 -13.92 -5.67 -35.08
N ILE A 21 -14.53 -5.64 -33.91
CA ILE A 21 -15.47 -6.65 -33.40
C ILE A 21 -16.89 -6.09 -33.46
N LYS A 22 -17.79 -6.74 -34.24
CA LYS A 22 -19.23 -6.49 -34.24
C LYS A 22 -19.95 -7.67 -33.61
N CYS A 23 -20.91 -7.39 -32.74
CA CYS A 23 -21.72 -8.40 -32.07
C CYS A 23 -23.21 -8.14 -32.28
N HIS A 24 -23.97 -9.21 -32.51
CA HIS A 24 -25.42 -9.16 -32.67
C HIS A 24 -26.07 -10.34 -31.96
N VAL A 25 -27.07 -10.07 -31.12
CA VAL A 25 -27.83 -11.10 -30.41
C VAL A 25 -29.08 -11.45 -31.21
N TYR A 26 -29.35 -12.75 -31.43
CA TYR A 26 -30.52 -13.23 -32.15
C TYR A 26 -30.99 -14.58 -31.59
N THR A 27 -32.26 -14.92 -31.83
CA THR A 27 -32.80 -16.24 -31.54
C THR A 27 -32.62 -17.12 -32.76
N ASP A 28 -31.98 -18.27 -32.59
CA ASP A 28 -31.84 -19.28 -33.67
C ASP A 28 -33.20 -19.92 -33.97
N VAL A 29 -33.68 -19.68 -35.17
CA VAL A 29 -35.02 -20.12 -35.61
C VAL A 29 -35.20 -21.64 -35.64
N ASN A 30 -34.11 -22.41 -35.75
CA ASN A 30 -34.15 -23.86 -35.81
C ASN A 30 -34.30 -24.55 -34.45
N ASN A 31 -33.91 -23.90 -33.38
CA ASN A 31 -33.86 -24.52 -32.03
C ASN A 31 -34.29 -23.59 -30.90
N GLY A 32 -34.72 -22.38 -31.18
CA GLY A 32 -35.18 -21.38 -30.22
C GLY A 32 -34.13 -20.87 -29.24
N LYS A 33 -32.85 -21.22 -29.43
CA LYS A 33 -31.76 -20.81 -28.51
C LYS A 33 -31.26 -19.41 -28.85
N LEU A 34 -30.99 -18.62 -27.81
CA LEU A 34 -30.36 -17.31 -27.97
C LEU A 34 -28.89 -17.48 -28.38
N LYS A 35 -28.51 -16.76 -29.42
CA LYS A 35 -27.15 -16.78 -29.98
C LYS A 35 -26.53 -15.38 -29.97
N LEU A 36 -25.24 -15.31 -29.76
CA LEU A 36 -24.43 -14.12 -30.00
C LEU A 36 -23.59 -14.32 -31.26
N LYS A 37 -23.96 -13.63 -32.34
CA LYS A 37 -23.16 -13.57 -33.57
C LYS A 37 -21.98 -12.63 -33.35
N ILE A 38 -20.80 -13.09 -33.67
CA ILE A 38 -19.53 -12.36 -33.53
C ILE A 38 -18.95 -12.25 -34.95
N THR A 39 -18.74 -11.02 -35.42
CA THR A 39 -18.06 -10.74 -36.70
C THR A 39 -16.81 -9.93 -36.39
N VAL A 40 -15.66 -10.42 -36.84
CA VAL A 40 -14.37 -9.75 -36.68
C VAL A 40 -13.76 -9.47 -38.03
N THR A 41 -13.40 -8.21 -38.27
CA THR A 41 -12.75 -7.77 -39.52
C THR A 41 -11.43 -7.07 -39.18
N ASP A 42 -10.42 -7.33 -40.00
CA ASP A 42 -9.08 -6.71 -39.83
C ASP A 42 -8.40 -6.57 -41.21
N ASN A 43 -7.43 -5.64 -41.34
CA ASN A 43 -6.60 -5.49 -42.52
C ASN A 43 -5.51 -6.58 -42.62
N SER A 44 -5.16 -7.20 -41.50
CA SER A 44 -4.35 -8.44 -41.43
C SER A 44 -5.24 -9.64 -41.08
N ALA A 45 -4.70 -10.85 -41.13
CA ALA A 45 -5.49 -12.02 -40.79
C ALA A 45 -5.71 -12.10 -39.25
N VAL A 46 -6.95 -12.38 -38.84
CA VAL A 46 -7.30 -12.62 -37.42
C VAL A 46 -6.65 -13.93 -36.95
N LYS A 47 -5.87 -13.84 -35.89
CA LYS A 47 -5.12 -14.97 -35.29
C LYS A 47 -5.99 -15.80 -34.36
N ALA A 48 -6.78 -15.12 -33.51
CA ALA A 48 -7.65 -15.78 -32.57
C ALA A 48 -8.85 -14.91 -32.18
N ILE A 49 -9.99 -15.56 -31.93
CA ILE A 49 -11.16 -15.01 -31.27
C ILE A 49 -11.39 -15.82 -29.99
N LYS A 50 -11.59 -15.13 -28.89
CA LYS A 50 -11.92 -15.73 -27.59
C LYS A 50 -13.12 -15.02 -26.99
N TYR A 51 -13.83 -15.68 -26.10
CA TYR A 51 -14.87 -15.02 -25.31
C TYR A 51 -14.89 -15.57 -23.87
N ALA A 52 -15.44 -14.78 -22.98
CA ALA A 52 -15.77 -15.18 -21.62
C ALA A 52 -17.08 -14.54 -21.20
N VAL A 53 -17.78 -15.17 -20.27
CA VAL A 53 -18.93 -14.59 -19.59
C VAL A 53 -18.39 -13.71 -18.46
N GLY A 54 -18.93 -12.50 -18.34
CA GLY A 54 -18.46 -11.48 -17.42
C GLY A 54 -17.94 -10.22 -18.11
N ASN A 55 -17.67 -9.18 -17.32
CA ASN A 55 -17.17 -7.89 -17.80
C ASN A 55 -15.63 -7.88 -17.72
N HIS A 56 -14.97 -8.38 -18.76
CA HIS A 56 -13.52 -8.58 -18.75
C HIS A 56 -12.75 -7.50 -19.48
N ARG A 57 -11.48 -7.27 -19.03
CA ARG A 57 -10.49 -6.44 -19.72
C ARG A 57 -9.70 -7.28 -20.74
N LYS A 58 -8.98 -6.59 -21.63
CA LYS A 58 -8.17 -7.24 -22.68
C LYS A 58 -7.11 -8.19 -22.11
N SER A 59 -6.48 -7.83 -21.00
CA SER A 59 -5.45 -8.63 -20.30
C SER A 59 -5.94 -9.97 -19.78
N PHE A 60 -7.24 -10.09 -19.49
CA PHE A 60 -7.87 -11.35 -19.05
C PHE A 60 -7.63 -12.50 -20.05
N PHE A 61 -7.73 -12.23 -21.36
CA PHE A 61 -7.65 -13.24 -22.42
C PHE A 61 -6.24 -13.77 -22.68
N GLY A 62 -5.20 -13.14 -22.14
CA GLY A 62 -3.80 -13.57 -22.19
C GLY A 62 -3.28 -14.16 -20.90
N ASN A 63 -4.05 -14.10 -19.81
CA ASN A 63 -3.61 -14.53 -18.49
C ASN A 63 -3.81 -16.04 -18.31
N ALA A 64 -2.74 -16.78 -17.98
CA ALA A 64 -2.80 -18.23 -17.75
C ALA A 64 -3.73 -18.64 -16.60
N TYR A 65 -3.89 -17.79 -15.59
CA TYR A 65 -4.77 -18.01 -14.44
C TYR A 65 -6.25 -18.15 -14.87
N TYR A 66 -6.71 -17.35 -15.85
CA TYR A 66 -8.09 -17.37 -16.32
C TYR A 66 -8.33 -18.33 -17.49
N SER A 67 -7.35 -19.14 -17.87
CA SER A 67 -7.42 -20.02 -19.05
C SER A 67 -8.63 -20.95 -19.05
N LYS A 68 -9.11 -21.40 -17.88
CA LYS A 68 -10.30 -22.26 -17.75
C LYS A 68 -11.61 -21.50 -17.99
N LYS A 69 -11.67 -20.19 -17.74
CA LYS A 69 -12.85 -19.33 -17.97
C LYS A 69 -12.91 -18.81 -19.40
N VAL A 70 -11.79 -18.74 -20.10
CA VAL A 70 -11.69 -18.28 -21.49
C VAL A 70 -12.05 -19.41 -22.45
N LYS A 71 -12.97 -19.14 -23.39
CA LYS A 71 -13.36 -20.06 -24.45
C LYS A 71 -12.83 -19.59 -25.79
N ASN A 72 -12.13 -20.48 -26.48
CA ASN A 72 -11.66 -20.22 -27.83
C ASN A 72 -12.78 -20.43 -28.84
N VAL A 73 -12.82 -19.58 -29.86
CA VAL A 73 -13.65 -19.76 -31.03
C VAL A 73 -12.75 -20.25 -32.18
N SER A 74 -13.16 -21.30 -32.89
CA SER A 74 -12.42 -21.77 -34.04
C SER A 74 -12.34 -20.68 -35.11
N VAL A 75 -11.16 -20.42 -35.63
CA VAL A 75 -10.89 -19.42 -36.68
C VAL A 75 -10.04 -20.01 -37.78
N ASP A 76 -10.33 -19.63 -39.01
CA ASP A 76 -9.63 -20.06 -40.22
C ASP A 76 -8.53 -19.07 -40.66
N SER A 77 -8.16 -18.13 -39.79
CA SER A 77 -7.12 -17.13 -40.03
C SER A 77 -7.32 -16.24 -41.26
N THR A 78 -8.57 -15.85 -41.53
CA THR A 78 -8.93 -14.90 -42.61
C THR A 78 -9.03 -13.47 -42.07
N LYS A 79 -9.18 -12.49 -42.99
CA LYS A 79 -9.40 -11.07 -42.63
C LYS A 79 -10.82 -10.78 -42.17
N ASN A 80 -11.76 -11.70 -42.46
CA ASN A 80 -13.17 -11.58 -42.14
C ASN A 80 -13.68 -12.89 -41.54
N ILE A 81 -14.06 -12.89 -40.28
CA ILE A 81 -14.58 -14.07 -39.60
C ILE A 81 -15.97 -13.76 -39.05
N SER A 82 -16.91 -14.66 -39.30
CA SER A 82 -18.25 -14.59 -38.70
C SER A 82 -18.57 -15.93 -38.03
N THR A 83 -18.90 -15.90 -36.77
CA THR A 83 -19.21 -17.07 -35.94
C THR A 83 -20.37 -16.76 -35.00
N ALA A 84 -20.91 -17.77 -34.33
CA ALA A 84 -21.95 -17.58 -33.33
C ALA A 84 -21.75 -18.53 -32.13
N ILE A 85 -21.97 -18.02 -30.95
CA ILE A 85 -21.96 -18.79 -29.71
C ILE A 85 -23.34 -18.85 -29.09
N THR A 86 -23.65 -19.93 -28.37
CA THR A 86 -24.94 -20.04 -27.67
C THR A 86 -24.86 -19.30 -26.36
N VAL A 87 -25.78 -18.39 -26.10
CA VAL A 87 -25.97 -17.68 -24.84
C VAL A 87 -26.63 -18.63 -23.84
N LYS A 88 -26.01 -18.79 -22.66
CA LYS A 88 -26.46 -19.74 -21.62
C LYS A 88 -27.03 -19.07 -20.38
N GLN A 89 -26.76 -17.82 -20.15
CA GLN A 89 -27.16 -17.06 -18.96
C GLN A 89 -27.31 -15.57 -19.26
N ASN A 90 -28.02 -14.88 -18.39
CA ASN A 90 -28.06 -13.41 -18.37
C ASN A 90 -26.76 -12.89 -17.88
N ASP A 91 -25.98 -12.19 -18.70
CA ASP A 91 -24.70 -11.61 -18.27
C ASP A 91 -24.12 -10.68 -19.36
N ILE A 92 -22.95 -10.12 -19.07
CA ILE A 92 -22.08 -9.50 -20.05
C ILE A 92 -21.24 -10.61 -20.71
N TYR A 93 -21.17 -10.61 -22.01
CA TYR A 93 -20.25 -11.46 -22.78
C TYR A 93 -19.15 -10.57 -23.33
N THR A 94 -17.92 -10.82 -22.93
CA THR A 94 -16.75 -10.11 -23.45
C THR A 94 -16.11 -10.95 -24.55
N VAL A 95 -15.98 -10.36 -25.73
CA VAL A 95 -15.34 -10.96 -26.90
C VAL A 95 -13.99 -10.29 -27.10
N TYR A 96 -12.96 -11.07 -27.30
CA TYR A 96 -11.58 -10.64 -27.57
C TYR A 96 -11.16 -11.14 -28.95
N ALA A 97 -10.48 -10.30 -29.73
CA ALA A 97 -9.84 -10.70 -30.97
C ALA A 97 -8.42 -10.17 -31.05
N VAL A 98 -7.54 -10.98 -31.65
CA VAL A 98 -6.14 -10.62 -31.92
C VAL A 98 -5.78 -11.01 -33.35
N ASP A 99 -5.05 -10.13 -34.05
CA ASP A 99 -4.52 -10.35 -35.38
C ASP A 99 -3.17 -11.09 -35.39
N LYS A 100 -2.63 -11.37 -36.56
CA LYS A 100 -1.29 -11.98 -36.71
C LYS A 100 -0.15 -11.04 -36.34
N SER A 101 -0.38 -9.74 -36.35
CA SER A 101 0.59 -8.69 -35.98
C SER A 101 0.66 -8.47 -34.47
N GLY A 102 -0.29 -9.05 -33.70
CA GLY A 102 -0.37 -8.97 -32.23
C GLY A 102 -1.26 -7.82 -31.74
N ASN A 103 -1.90 -7.03 -32.63
CA ASN A 103 -2.86 -6.02 -32.21
C ASN A 103 -4.16 -6.70 -31.77
N SER A 104 -4.81 -6.17 -30.75
CA SER A 104 -5.99 -6.81 -30.19
C SER A 104 -7.05 -5.81 -29.72
N SER A 105 -8.31 -6.25 -29.71
CA SER A 105 -9.45 -5.47 -29.23
C SER A 105 -10.41 -6.34 -28.43
N ILE A 106 -11.32 -5.68 -27.69
CA ILE A 106 -12.43 -6.33 -26.98
C ILE A 106 -13.75 -5.65 -27.30
N LYS A 107 -14.86 -6.42 -27.21
CA LYS A 107 -16.24 -5.93 -27.30
C LYS A 107 -17.09 -6.56 -26.22
N LYS A 108 -17.77 -5.76 -25.43
CA LYS A 108 -18.66 -6.20 -24.35
C LYS A 108 -20.11 -6.10 -24.80
N VAL A 109 -20.89 -7.14 -24.54
CA VAL A 109 -22.31 -7.21 -24.92
C VAL A 109 -23.11 -7.68 -23.70
N ARG A 110 -23.96 -6.83 -23.16
CA ARG A 110 -24.90 -7.20 -22.11
C ARG A 110 -26.09 -7.91 -22.71
N ILE A 111 -26.36 -9.13 -22.27
CA ILE A 111 -27.47 -9.95 -22.77
C ILE A 111 -28.43 -10.21 -21.63
N LYS A 112 -29.73 -9.94 -21.86
CA LYS A 112 -30.85 -10.31 -20.99
C LYS A 112 -31.72 -11.29 -21.73
N MET A 113 -31.95 -12.49 -21.20
CA MET A 113 -32.91 -13.44 -21.71
C MET A 113 -34.28 -13.09 -21.14
N ASN A 114 -35.29 -12.82 -22.00
CA ASN A 114 -36.63 -12.56 -21.52
C ASN A 114 -37.25 -13.87 -21.00
N THR A 115 -37.60 -13.90 -19.72
CA THR A 115 -38.29 -15.02 -19.07
C THR A 115 -39.82 -14.92 -19.13
N ASN A 116 -40.40 -13.99 -19.90
CA ASN A 116 -41.85 -13.82 -19.99
C ASN A 116 -42.35 -13.99 -21.43
N ASN A 117 -43.00 -15.13 -21.68
CA ASN A 117 -44.13 -15.20 -22.58
C ASN A 117 -45.33 -14.54 -21.88
N ASN A 118 -45.64 -13.29 -22.22
CA ASN A 118 -46.99 -12.82 -22.48
C ASN A 118 -46.97 -11.39 -23.04
N GLN A 119 -47.75 -11.24 -24.09
CA GLN A 119 -48.04 -10.07 -24.93
C GLN A 119 -48.34 -8.80 -24.12
N THR A 120 -47.91 -7.66 -24.55
CA THR A 120 -48.52 -6.64 -25.37
C THR A 120 -47.74 -5.34 -25.30
N ASN A 121 -47.57 -4.74 -26.45
CA ASN A 121 -47.08 -3.40 -26.78
C ASN A 121 -48.13 -2.31 -26.38
N PRO A 122 -47.92 -1.03 -26.61
CA PRO A 122 -46.76 -0.13 -26.50
C PRO A 122 -47.13 1.24 -25.87
N ASN A 123 -46.13 2.12 -25.91
CA ASN A 123 -46.25 3.60 -25.95
C ASN A 123 -46.02 4.41 -24.67
N THR A 124 -45.05 5.21 -24.84
CA THR A 124 -44.92 6.68 -24.89
C THR A 124 -44.34 7.42 -23.72
N LYS A 125 -43.36 8.19 -24.15
CA LYS A 125 -43.03 9.61 -23.88
C LYS A 125 -42.24 9.99 -22.65
N ASP A 126 -41.13 10.58 -23.04
CA ASP A 126 -40.51 11.85 -22.59
C ASP A 126 -41.24 12.64 -21.49
N ASN A 127 -40.49 13.13 -20.55
CA ASN A 127 -40.37 14.58 -20.39
C ASN A 127 -39.24 14.97 -19.44
N THR A 128 -38.44 15.87 -19.92
CA THR A 128 -37.66 16.95 -19.33
C THR A 128 -38.41 17.71 -18.23
N ASP A 129 -37.70 18.19 -17.18
CA ASP A 129 -37.44 19.63 -16.96
C ASP A 129 -36.75 19.91 -15.62
N ASN A 130 -35.71 20.62 -15.73
CA ASN A 130 -35.32 21.93 -15.20
C ASN A 130 -36.03 22.46 -13.94
N SER A 131 -35.24 22.89 -12.95
CA SER A 131 -35.17 24.30 -12.63
C SER A 131 -34.18 24.68 -11.52
N LYS A 132 -33.48 25.72 -11.83
CA LYS A 132 -32.67 26.67 -11.07
C LYS A 132 -33.34 27.24 -9.81
N ASN A 133 -32.53 27.61 -8.82
CA ASN A 133 -32.45 29.01 -8.28
C ASN A 133 -31.39 29.10 -7.20
N THR A 134 -30.38 29.88 -7.33
CA THR A 134 -30.02 31.30 -7.06
C THR A 134 -30.29 31.88 -5.66
N GLY A 135 -29.25 32.51 -5.14
CA GLY A 135 -29.30 33.56 -4.09
C GLY A 135 -28.12 33.46 -3.12
N LYS A 136 -27.09 34.12 -3.28
CA LYS A 136 -26.60 35.52 -3.12
C LYS A 136 -26.47 36.04 -1.70
N ASN A 137 -25.21 36.48 -1.41
CA ASN A 137 -24.75 37.68 -0.65
C ASN A 137 -24.67 37.56 0.87
N THR A 138 -23.72 38.12 1.59
CA THR A 138 -22.78 39.27 1.50
C THR A 138 -21.84 39.19 2.71
N ALA A 139 -20.58 39.36 2.60
CA ALA A 139 -19.67 40.50 2.70
C ALA A 139 -19.46 41.13 4.09
N ASN A 140 -18.21 41.46 4.32
CA ASN A 140 -17.57 42.45 5.24
C ASN A 140 -16.90 41.84 6.47
N GLY A 141 -15.67 42.20 6.82
CA GLY A 141 -14.71 43.18 6.34
C GLY A 141 -13.77 43.60 7.48
N ASN A 142 -12.52 43.83 7.13
CA ASN A 142 -11.56 44.75 7.78
C ASN A 142 -11.03 44.40 9.18
N ASN A 143 -9.80 44.63 9.58
CA ASN A 143 -8.64 45.43 9.14
C ASN A 143 -7.44 45.03 10.03
N ALA A 144 -6.29 44.83 9.49
CA ALA A 144 -5.06 45.62 9.52
C ALA A 144 -4.47 46.04 10.88
N SER A 145 -3.21 45.76 11.16
CA SER A 145 -2.08 46.67 11.05
C SER A 145 -0.81 46.15 11.73
N ASN A 146 0.26 46.07 10.95
CA ASN A 146 1.61 46.60 11.08
C ASN A 146 2.33 46.72 12.43
N ASN A 147 3.59 46.19 12.51
CA ASN A 147 4.87 46.95 12.47
C ASN A 147 6.04 45.99 12.70
N ILE A 148 6.95 45.89 11.80
CA ILE A 148 8.22 46.51 11.43
C ILE A 148 9.21 46.78 12.58
N GLY A 149 10.41 46.26 12.37
CA GLY A 149 11.69 46.68 12.92
C GLY A 149 12.50 45.54 13.51
N GLY A 150 13.66 45.16 13.12
CA GLY A 150 14.73 45.77 12.37
C GLY A 150 16.07 45.37 13.02
N ASN A 151 16.95 44.73 12.21
CA ASN A 151 18.43 44.77 12.25
C ASN A 151 19.22 44.42 13.53
N ASN A 152 20.19 43.57 13.55
CA ASN A 152 21.51 43.63 12.94
C ASN A 152 22.42 42.51 13.44
N ALA A 153 23.24 42.07 12.53
CA ALA A 153 24.47 41.33 12.48
C ALA A 153 25.44 41.42 13.67
N ASN A 154 26.17 40.34 13.82
CA ASN A 154 27.63 40.13 13.85
C ASN A 154 28.21 39.39 15.04
N ALA A 155 29.04 38.43 14.65
CA ALA A 155 30.38 38.08 15.13
C ALA A 155 30.52 37.01 16.23
N ASP A 156 31.13 35.92 15.76
CA ASP A 156 32.17 35.10 16.40
C ASP A 156 32.37 35.20 17.91
N SER A 157 32.24 34.05 18.54
CA SER A 157 33.30 33.57 19.43
C SER A 157 33.04 32.10 19.81
N ASN A 158 34.05 31.28 19.58
CA ASN A 158 34.28 29.97 20.18
C ASN A 158 34.04 30.03 21.69
N GLN A 159 32.98 29.37 22.15
CA GLN A 159 32.91 28.92 23.54
C GLN A 159 32.36 27.52 23.56
N ASN A 160 33.18 26.58 24.02
CA ASN A 160 32.82 25.27 24.50
C ASN A 160 31.75 25.42 25.60
N VAL A 161 30.50 25.40 25.23
CA VAL A 161 29.39 25.34 26.18
C VAL A 161 28.95 23.88 26.23
N ASN A 162 29.26 23.22 27.33
CA ASN A 162 28.51 22.07 27.79
C ASN A 162 27.03 22.48 27.91
N LYS A 163 26.30 22.45 26.81
CA LYS A 163 24.85 22.55 26.84
C LYS A 163 24.33 21.28 27.48
N ASN A 164 23.88 21.39 28.73
CA ASN A 164 22.97 20.40 29.28
C ASN A 164 21.84 20.19 28.29
N VAL A 165 21.85 19.04 27.60
CA VAL A 165 20.81 18.65 26.68
C VAL A 165 19.57 18.36 27.52
N THR A 166 18.68 19.32 27.66
CA THR A 166 17.40 19.11 28.31
C THR A 166 16.55 18.21 27.43
N VAL A 167 16.32 16.98 27.89
CA VAL A 167 15.36 16.07 27.26
C VAL A 167 13.97 16.70 27.33
N SER A 168 13.35 16.92 26.19
CA SER A 168 11.97 17.39 26.13
C SER A 168 11.07 16.44 26.93
N THR A 169 10.24 16.97 27.81
CA THR A 169 9.26 16.17 28.56
C THR A 169 8.29 15.39 27.63
N ASN A 170 8.22 15.77 26.37
CA ASN A 170 7.38 15.20 25.32
C ASN A 170 8.14 14.35 24.30
N GLU A 171 9.38 13.91 24.60
CA GLU A 171 10.14 13.07 23.66
C GLU A 171 9.46 11.72 23.45
N VAL A 172 9.15 11.38 22.20
CA VAL A 172 8.68 10.05 21.80
C VAL A 172 9.85 9.08 21.79
N ARG A 173 9.74 7.99 22.55
CA ARG A 173 10.72 6.90 22.65
C ARG A 173 9.97 5.60 22.42
N ALA A 174 9.90 5.16 21.18
CA ALA A 174 9.06 4.03 20.79
C ALA A 174 9.85 2.73 20.61
N ALA A 175 9.16 1.59 20.76
CA ALA A 175 9.63 0.28 20.34
C ALA A 175 8.71 -0.32 19.27
N TRP A 176 9.31 -1.00 18.31
CA TRP A 176 8.59 -1.81 17.34
C TRP A 176 8.36 -3.21 17.86
N ILE A 177 7.12 -3.70 17.74
CA ILE A 177 6.73 -5.09 17.93
C ILE A 177 6.08 -5.55 16.62
N THR A 178 6.75 -6.45 15.90
CA THR A 178 6.28 -6.95 14.61
C THR A 178 5.53 -8.28 14.78
N PHE A 179 4.94 -8.78 13.71
CA PHE A 179 4.33 -10.11 13.74
C PHE A 179 5.34 -11.24 14.04
N LEU A 180 6.64 -10.98 13.88
CA LEU A 180 7.71 -11.94 14.15
C LEU A 180 7.92 -12.23 15.63
N GLU A 181 7.48 -11.32 16.51
CA GLU A 181 7.47 -11.50 17.96
C GLU A 181 6.30 -12.34 18.46
N PHE A 182 5.31 -12.61 17.58
CA PHE A 182 4.16 -13.44 17.92
C PHE A 182 4.30 -14.87 17.38
N ASN A 183 3.76 -15.82 18.14
CA ASN A 183 3.82 -17.23 17.77
C ASN A 183 2.80 -17.52 16.66
N SER A 184 3.27 -18.02 15.52
CA SER A 184 2.41 -18.43 14.40
C SER A 184 1.59 -19.71 14.66
N LYS A 185 1.78 -20.38 15.80
CA LYS A 185 0.94 -21.51 16.26
C LYS A 185 -0.26 -21.03 17.10
N GLY A 186 -0.38 -19.71 17.31
CA GLY A 186 -1.44 -19.10 18.10
C GLY A 186 -1.18 -19.12 19.61
N TYR A 187 -2.18 -18.64 20.34
CA TYR A 187 -2.12 -18.45 21.79
C TYR A 187 -3.43 -18.91 22.45
N THR A 188 -3.32 -19.30 23.70
CA THR A 188 -4.43 -19.23 24.66
C THR A 188 -4.48 -17.83 25.27
N LEU A 189 -5.61 -17.44 25.86
CA LEU A 189 -5.73 -16.14 26.56
C LEU A 189 -4.59 -15.93 27.58
N ASN A 190 -4.31 -16.96 28.41
CA ASN A 190 -3.26 -16.86 29.44
C ASN A 190 -1.87 -16.73 28.84
N SER A 191 -1.53 -17.51 27.82
CA SER A 191 -0.21 -17.42 27.17
C SER A 191 -0.03 -16.10 26.42
N PHE A 192 -1.10 -15.53 25.83
CA PHE A 192 -1.05 -14.22 25.21
C PHE A 192 -0.84 -13.10 26.25
N ASN A 193 -1.62 -13.10 27.35
CA ASN A 193 -1.44 -12.15 28.44
C ASN A 193 -0.02 -12.18 29.01
N ASN A 194 0.55 -13.36 29.26
CA ASN A 194 1.90 -13.50 29.75
C ASN A 194 2.93 -12.92 28.76
N ARG A 195 2.76 -13.19 27.47
CA ARG A 195 3.64 -12.66 26.43
C ARG A 195 3.57 -11.14 26.34
N ILE A 196 2.38 -10.56 26.36
CA ILE A 196 2.18 -9.10 26.33
C ILE A 196 2.76 -8.45 27.60
N THR A 197 2.52 -9.03 28.76
CA THR A 197 3.08 -8.55 30.03
C THR A 197 4.60 -8.52 29.99
N GLU A 198 5.26 -9.62 29.58
CA GLU A 198 6.71 -9.68 29.44
C GLU A 198 7.26 -8.60 28.51
N MET A 199 6.64 -8.46 27.32
CA MET A 199 7.09 -7.48 26.33
C MET A 199 6.97 -6.04 26.83
N PHE A 200 5.81 -5.69 27.37
CA PHE A 200 5.52 -4.30 27.74
C PHE A 200 6.22 -3.89 29.03
N ASP A 201 6.39 -4.79 30.00
CA ASP A 201 7.21 -4.53 31.19
C ASP A 201 8.67 -4.24 30.82
N ARG A 202 9.23 -5.00 29.88
CA ARG A 202 10.60 -4.78 29.41
C ARG A 202 10.74 -3.45 28.67
N ILE A 203 9.79 -3.10 27.81
CA ILE A 203 9.78 -1.82 27.08
C ILE A 203 9.70 -0.66 28.08
N ALA A 204 8.78 -0.69 29.03
CA ALA A 204 8.65 0.33 30.05
C ALA A 204 9.92 0.43 30.93
N ALA A 205 10.47 -0.71 31.35
CA ALA A 205 11.70 -0.77 32.16
C ALA A 205 12.93 -0.19 31.43
N SER A 206 12.97 -0.20 30.09
CA SER A 206 14.04 0.42 29.30
C SER A 206 13.92 1.95 29.18
N GLY A 207 12.83 2.57 29.68
CA GLY A 207 12.56 4.00 29.59
C GLY A 207 11.90 4.45 28.29
N LEU A 208 11.48 3.50 27.45
CA LEU A 208 10.63 3.77 26.28
C LEU A 208 9.19 4.06 26.76
N ASN A 209 8.44 4.87 26.01
CA ASN A 209 7.12 5.37 26.40
C ASN A 209 6.04 5.15 25.34
N GLU A 210 6.38 4.53 24.22
CA GLU A 210 5.45 4.29 23.11
C GLU A 210 5.73 2.94 22.45
N ILE A 211 4.70 2.31 21.88
CA ILE A 211 4.78 1.02 21.21
C ILE A 211 4.12 1.13 19.83
N TYR A 212 4.81 0.66 18.80
CA TYR A 212 4.27 0.42 17.48
C TYR A 212 4.07 -1.08 17.30
N VAL A 213 2.85 -1.58 17.50
CA VAL A 213 2.57 -3.01 17.51
C VAL A 213 1.81 -3.44 16.27
N HIS A 214 2.30 -4.49 15.60
CA HIS A 214 1.67 -5.03 14.39
C HIS A 214 0.30 -5.62 14.73
N VAL A 215 -0.74 -5.00 14.18
CA VAL A 215 -2.13 -5.46 14.32
C VAL A 215 -2.70 -5.97 13.00
N ARG A 216 -2.07 -5.60 11.86
CA ARG A 216 -2.41 -6.09 10.53
C ARG A 216 -1.15 -6.25 9.67
N PRO A 217 -0.42 -7.36 9.81
CA PRO A 217 0.81 -7.62 9.05
C PRO A 217 0.53 -8.04 7.60
N PHE A 218 -0.64 -8.60 7.35
CA PHE A 218 -1.12 -9.09 6.06
C PHE A 218 -2.60 -8.72 5.88
N SER A 219 -3.32 -9.44 5.02
CA SER A 219 -4.76 -9.31 4.88
C SER A 219 -5.52 -10.04 6.02
N ASP A 220 -5.12 -9.79 7.25
CA ASP A 220 -5.67 -10.40 8.46
C ASP A 220 -5.57 -9.42 9.65
N ALA A 221 -6.19 -9.73 10.79
CA ALA A 221 -6.28 -8.83 11.93
C ALA A 221 -5.96 -9.51 13.26
N MET A 222 -5.18 -8.82 14.11
CA MET A 222 -4.98 -9.14 15.53
C MET A 222 -6.05 -8.48 16.43
N TYR A 223 -7.24 -8.27 15.87
CA TYR A 223 -8.39 -7.66 16.55
C TYR A 223 -9.69 -8.14 15.90
N ARG A 224 -10.82 -7.96 16.62
CA ARG A 224 -12.14 -8.28 16.06
C ARG A 224 -12.47 -7.32 14.93
N SER A 225 -12.51 -7.83 13.71
CA SER A 225 -12.72 -7.05 12.49
C SER A 225 -13.93 -7.54 11.70
N ALA A 226 -14.71 -6.59 11.15
CA ALA A 226 -15.76 -6.87 10.17
C ALA A 226 -15.21 -7.01 8.75
N TYR A 227 -13.98 -6.59 8.51
CA TYR A 227 -13.36 -6.51 7.18
C TYR A 227 -12.31 -7.59 6.96
N PHE A 228 -11.57 -7.99 8.00
CA PHE A 228 -10.43 -8.90 7.89
C PHE A 228 -10.62 -10.15 8.75
N PRO A 229 -10.18 -11.33 8.29
CA PRO A 229 -10.17 -12.52 9.10
C PRO A 229 -9.19 -12.39 10.29
N TRP A 230 -9.41 -13.17 11.34
CA TRP A 230 -8.44 -13.31 12.42
C TRP A 230 -7.06 -13.72 11.89
N SER A 231 -6.02 -13.13 12.43
CA SER A 231 -4.65 -13.45 12.07
C SER A 231 -4.20 -14.80 12.62
N LYS A 232 -3.42 -15.54 11.84
CA LYS A 232 -2.77 -16.77 12.32
C LYS A 232 -1.86 -16.52 13.53
N TYR A 233 -1.37 -15.31 13.72
CA TYR A 233 -0.55 -14.94 14.88
C TYR A 233 -1.36 -14.78 16.17
N ALA A 234 -2.67 -14.76 16.09
CA ALA A 234 -3.55 -14.83 17.26
C ALA A 234 -3.98 -16.26 17.56
N SER A 235 -4.45 -17.00 16.56
CA SER A 235 -5.14 -18.30 16.71
C SER A 235 -4.36 -19.50 16.16
N GLY A 236 -3.26 -19.28 15.44
CA GLY A 236 -2.51 -20.33 14.74
C GLY A 236 -2.98 -20.60 13.32
N THR A 237 -4.21 -20.22 12.97
CA THR A 237 -4.80 -20.39 11.63
C THR A 237 -5.60 -19.14 11.26
N GLN A 238 -5.38 -18.60 10.06
CA GLN A 238 -6.11 -17.44 9.60
C GLN A 238 -7.62 -17.72 9.54
N GLY A 239 -8.42 -16.80 10.07
CA GLY A 239 -9.88 -16.88 10.09
C GLY A 239 -10.48 -17.61 11.30
N VAL A 240 -9.67 -18.29 12.11
CA VAL A 240 -10.12 -18.94 13.35
C VAL A 240 -10.11 -17.93 14.50
N ASP A 241 -11.24 -17.81 15.21
CA ASP A 241 -11.36 -16.94 16.40
C ASP A 241 -10.47 -17.48 17.52
N PRO A 242 -9.54 -16.66 18.08
CA PRO A 242 -8.69 -17.09 19.19
C PRO A 242 -9.44 -17.23 20.52
N GLY A 243 -10.71 -16.82 20.60
CA GLY A 243 -11.51 -16.80 21.82
C GLY A 243 -11.23 -15.60 22.75
N PHE A 244 -10.42 -14.64 22.29
CA PHE A 244 -10.13 -13.37 22.99
C PHE A 244 -9.82 -12.27 21.97
N ASP A 245 -9.72 -11.02 22.41
CA ASP A 245 -9.37 -9.89 21.55
C ASP A 245 -7.93 -9.43 21.83
N PRO A 246 -6.96 -9.77 20.96
CA PRO A 246 -5.56 -9.42 21.17
C PRO A 246 -5.31 -7.92 21.29
N LEU A 247 -5.94 -7.08 20.44
CA LEU A 247 -5.71 -5.65 20.47
C LEU A 247 -6.29 -4.99 21.74
N ALA A 248 -7.45 -5.43 22.19
CA ALA A 248 -8.02 -4.95 23.45
C ALA A 248 -7.09 -5.25 24.63
N ILE A 249 -6.51 -6.46 24.67
CA ILE A 249 -5.53 -6.85 25.70
C ILE A 249 -4.28 -5.96 25.61
N MET A 250 -3.75 -5.75 24.40
CA MET A 250 -2.54 -4.94 24.19
C MET A 250 -2.76 -3.48 24.60
N VAL A 251 -3.90 -2.88 24.25
CA VAL A 251 -4.22 -1.49 24.61
C VAL A 251 -4.30 -1.34 26.14
N ASN A 252 -5.03 -2.22 26.81
CA ASN A 252 -5.16 -2.19 28.28
C ASN A 252 -3.80 -2.39 28.98
N ALA A 253 -3.01 -3.33 28.49
CA ALA A 253 -1.68 -3.60 29.05
C ALA A 253 -0.69 -2.44 28.84
N ALA A 254 -0.74 -1.76 27.70
CA ALA A 254 0.08 -0.59 27.41
C ALA A 254 -0.27 0.58 28.34
N HIS A 255 -1.54 0.93 28.42
CA HIS A 255 -2.02 2.06 29.24
C HIS A 255 -1.79 1.81 30.73
N ALA A 256 -1.91 0.57 31.22
CA ALA A 256 -1.58 0.21 32.60
C ALA A 256 -0.10 0.46 32.96
N ARG A 257 0.77 0.65 31.96
CA ARG A 257 2.21 0.94 32.10
C ARG A 257 2.59 2.36 31.69
N ASN A 258 1.61 3.23 31.44
CA ASN A 258 1.80 4.57 30.88
C ASN A 258 2.53 4.55 29.51
N LEU A 259 2.34 3.49 28.74
CA LEU A 259 2.84 3.39 27.36
C LEU A 259 1.73 3.81 26.40
N LYS A 260 2.05 4.66 25.44
CA LYS A 260 1.19 4.86 24.28
C LYS A 260 1.30 3.69 23.33
N ILE A 261 0.21 3.38 22.62
CA ILE A 261 0.16 2.27 21.68
C ILE A 261 -0.39 2.73 20.32
N HIS A 262 0.40 2.51 19.27
CA HIS A 262 -0.02 2.74 17.90
C HIS A 262 -0.28 1.41 17.19
N ALA A 263 -1.41 1.34 16.50
CA ALA A 263 -1.72 0.22 15.62
C ALA A 263 -0.83 0.27 14.38
N TYR A 264 0.11 -0.68 14.27
CA TYR A 264 1.00 -0.81 13.12
C TYR A 264 0.36 -1.71 12.07
N ILE A 265 0.29 -1.22 10.82
CA ILE A 265 -0.39 -1.82 9.69
C ILE A 265 0.51 -1.84 8.46
N ASN A 266 0.58 -3.00 7.80
CA ASN A 266 1.02 -3.10 6.40
C ASN A 266 -0.21 -2.94 5.49
N PRO A 267 -0.39 -1.80 4.78
CA PRO A 267 -1.67 -1.53 4.12
C PRO A 267 -1.96 -2.43 2.92
N TYR A 268 -0.94 -2.85 2.16
CA TYR A 268 -1.13 -3.54 0.88
C TYR A 268 -0.69 -5.01 0.83
N ARG A 269 -0.03 -5.52 1.85
CA ARG A 269 0.40 -6.94 1.85
C ARG A 269 -0.78 -7.87 2.07
N VAL A 270 -1.00 -8.80 1.15
CA VAL A 270 -2.03 -9.83 1.28
C VAL A 270 -1.48 -11.09 1.94
N CYS A 271 -0.53 -11.76 1.30
CA CYS A 271 0.12 -12.95 1.82
C CYS A 271 1.35 -13.32 0.98
N THR A 272 2.14 -14.29 1.48
CA THR A 272 3.16 -14.97 0.67
C THR A 272 2.51 -15.94 -0.32
N GLU A 273 3.21 -16.31 -1.38
CA GLU A 273 2.75 -17.35 -2.30
C GLU A 273 2.49 -18.69 -1.59
N ALA A 274 3.30 -19.03 -0.59
CA ALA A 274 3.14 -20.26 0.20
C ALA A 274 1.88 -20.26 1.08
N ASP A 275 1.36 -19.09 1.43
CA ASP A 275 0.15 -18.94 2.24
C ASP A 275 -1.11 -18.65 1.39
N PHE A 276 -0.96 -18.42 0.09
CA PHE A 276 -2.08 -18.03 -0.78
C PHE A 276 -3.22 -19.05 -0.78
N GLY A 277 -2.92 -20.34 -0.88
CA GLY A 277 -3.92 -21.41 -0.81
C GLY A 277 -4.52 -21.65 0.58
N LYS A 278 -4.07 -20.92 1.61
CA LYS A 278 -4.53 -21.01 3.00
C LYS A 278 -5.32 -19.78 3.44
N LEU A 279 -5.63 -18.86 2.52
CA LEU A 279 -6.45 -17.69 2.83
C LEU A 279 -7.82 -18.14 3.33
N ALA A 280 -8.26 -17.56 4.43
CA ALA A 280 -9.60 -17.76 4.95
C ALA A 280 -10.65 -17.30 3.93
N THR A 281 -11.78 -17.99 3.82
CA THR A 281 -12.89 -17.62 2.92
C THR A 281 -13.50 -16.26 3.26
N SER A 282 -13.32 -15.78 4.48
CA SER A 282 -13.71 -14.44 4.92
C SER A 282 -12.72 -13.34 4.50
N SER A 283 -11.52 -13.69 4.01
CA SER A 283 -10.54 -12.71 3.54
C SER A 283 -11.07 -11.93 2.34
N PRO A 284 -10.93 -10.58 2.31
CA PRO A 284 -11.30 -9.79 1.13
C PRO A 284 -10.61 -10.27 -0.15
N ALA A 285 -9.32 -10.62 -0.05
CA ALA A 285 -8.57 -11.15 -1.18
C ALA A 285 -9.12 -12.49 -1.69
N TYR A 286 -9.54 -13.39 -0.77
CA TYR A 286 -10.18 -14.64 -1.16
C TYR A 286 -11.51 -14.37 -1.85
N LYS A 287 -12.35 -13.49 -1.29
CA LYS A 287 -13.66 -13.14 -1.84
C LYS A 287 -13.55 -12.57 -3.25
N TRP A 288 -12.68 -11.58 -3.44
CA TRP A 288 -12.47 -10.95 -4.75
C TRP A 288 -11.96 -11.91 -5.81
N LEU A 289 -11.15 -12.90 -5.45
CA LEU A 289 -10.60 -13.88 -6.39
C LEU A 289 -11.53 -15.08 -6.65
N ASN A 290 -12.61 -15.24 -5.87
CA ASN A 290 -13.49 -16.42 -5.96
C ASN A 290 -14.99 -16.08 -6.09
N ASP A 291 -15.36 -14.81 -6.15
CA ASP A 291 -16.72 -14.41 -6.50
C ASP A 291 -16.93 -14.40 -8.03
N ASP A 292 -18.15 -14.07 -8.47
CA ASP A 292 -18.49 -14.03 -9.89
C ASP A 292 -18.16 -12.71 -10.58
N ASP A 293 -17.55 -11.74 -9.85
CA ASP A 293 -17.17 -10.41 -10.35
C ASP A 293 -15.66 -10.36 -10.66
N GLU A 294 -15.31 -10.72 -11.88
CA GLU A 294 -13.91 -10.72 -12.34
C GLU A 294 -13.28 -9.32 -12.48
N ASP A 295 -14.08 -8.25 -12.46
CA ASP A 295 -13.54 -6.88 -12.47
C ASP A 295 -12.81 -6.57 -11.16
N ASN A 296 -13.24 -7.18 -10.07
CA ASN A 296 -12.62 -6.99 -8.75
C ASN A 296 -11.42 -7.92 -8.48
N ASP A 297 -11.18 -8.95 -9.30
CA ASP A 297 -9.98 -9.81 -9.22
C ASP A 297 -8.68 -8.97 -9.25
N ARG A 298 -8.71 -7.84 -9.98
CA ARG A 298 -7.58 -6.91 -10.09
C ARG A 298 -7.32 -6.10 -8.82
N ASN A 299 -8.14 -6.25 -7.79
CA ASN A 299 -7.86 -5.76 -6.45
C ASN A 299 -6.71 -6.51 -5.79
N VAL A 300 -6.35 -7.70 -6.31
CA VAL A 300 -5.24 -8.51 -5.81
C VAL A 300 -4.25 -8.80 -6.93
N LEU A 301 -3.01 -8.34 -6.78
CA LEU A 301 -1.94 -8.48 -7.75
C LEU A 301 -0.80 -9.33 -7.18
N LYS A 302 -0.25 -10.22 -8.00
CA LYS A 302 0.96 -10.98 -7.66
C LYS A 302 2.20 -10.25 -8.18
N PHE A 303 3.23 -10.15 -7.32
CA PHE A 303 4.56 -9.72 -7.72
C PHE A 303 5.64 -10.51 -6.96
N GLY A 304 6.53 -11.16 -7.71
CA GLY A 304 7.47 -12.11 -7.12
C GLY A 304 6.73 -13.25 -6.42
N ASN A 305 7.12 -13.55 -5.18
CA ASN A 305 6.51 -14.58 -4.32
C ASN A 305 5.49 -14.03 -3.33
N MET A 306 4.93 -12.85 -3.60
CA MET A 306 3.98 -12.16 -2.73
C MET A 306 2.73 -11.74 -3.48
N TYR A 307 1.60 -11.69 -2.77
CA TYR A 307 0.37 -11.07 -3.22
C TYR A 307 0.14 -9.76 -2.49
N TYR A 308 -0.33 -8.77 -3.24
CA TYR A 308 -0.58 -7.41 -2.78
C TYR A 308 -1.99 -6.97 -3.15
N TYR A 309 -2.59 -6.14 -2.36
CA TYR A 309 -3.71 -5.32 -2.80
C TYR A 309 -3.23 -4.31 -3.85
N ASN A 310 -4.05 -4.04 -4.85
CA ASN A 310 -3.74 -3.09 -5.92
C ASN A 310 -3.90 -1.65 -5.44
N PRO A 311 -2.81 -0.85 -5.33
CA PRO A 311 -2.91 0.51 -4.81
C PRO A 311 -3.70 1.48 -5.70
N SER A 312 -3.95 1.12 -6.95
CA SER A 312 -4.75 1.94 -7.88
C SER A 312 -6.26 1.70 -7.75
N SER A 313 -6.69 0.68 -6.99
CA SER A 313 -8.09 0.34 -6.81
C SER A 313 -8.75 1.20 -5.73
N ASP A 314 -9.87 1.83 -6.07
CA ASP A 314 -10.68 2.58 -5.11
C ASP A 314 -11.30 1.67 -4.03
N ASP A 315 -11.61 0.42 -4.36
CA ASP A 315 -12.17 -0.54 -3.40
C ASP A 315 -11.11 -1.00 -2.40
N VAL A 316 -9.87 -1.16 -2.84
CA VAL A 316 -8.72 -1.40 -1.95
C VAL A 316 -8.48 -0.20 -1.03
N ILE A 317 -8.50 1.03 -1.56
CA ILE A 317 -8.35 2.24 -0.76
C ILE A 317 -9.45 2.34 0.31
N LYS A 318 -10.71 2.06 -0.06
CA LYS A 318 -11.83 2.01 0.88
C LYS A 318 -11.67 0.92 1.93
N LEU A 319 -11.24 -0.30 1.53
CA LEU A 319 -10.99 -1.41 2.44
C LEU A 319 -9.94 -1.05 3.50
N ILE A 320 -8.81 -0.47 3.09
CA ILE A 320 -7.74 -0.02 4.00
C ILE A 320 -8.28 1.02 4.97
N ASN A 321 -8.98 2.03 4.45
CA ASN A 321 -9.55 3.10 5.26
C ASN A 321 -10.62 2.60 6.25
N ASN A 322 -11.48 1.67 5.82
CA ASN A 322 -12.51 1.08 6.69
C ASN A 322 -11.89 0.27 7.82
N GLY A 323 -10.82 -0.49 7.54
CA GLY A 323 -10.07 -1.19 8.59
C GLY A 323 -9.41 -0.26 9.59
N VAL A 324 -8.90 0.90 9.16
CA VAL A 324 -8.39 1.93 10.08
C VAL A 324 -9.54 2.58 10.87
N ALA A 325 -10.64 2.92 10.21
CA ALA A 325 -11.83 3.50 10.86
C ALA A 325 -12.38 2.57 11.97
N GLU A 326 -12.38 1.27 11.72
CA GLU A 326 -12.80 0.25 12.69
C GLU A 326 -11.89 0.24 13.92
N ILE A 327 -10.56 0.27 13.72
CA ILE A 327 -9.59 0.32 14.83
C ILE A 327 -9.81 1.56 15.68
N VAL A 328 -9.80 2.75 15.09
CA VAL A 328 -9.92 4.01 15.84
C VAL A 328 -11.31 4.25 16.46
N LYS A 329 -12.33 3.54 15.97
CA LYS A 329 -13.67 3.56 16.55
C LYS A 329 -13.78 2.64 17.78
N ASN A 330 -13.23 1.43 17.68
CA ASN A 330 -13.51 0.35 18.63
C ASN A 330 -12.41 0.20 19.71
N TYR A 331 -11.20 0.71 19.46
CA TYR A 331 -10.06 0.57 20.36
C TYR A 331 -9.48 1.92 20.75
N ASP A 332 -9.01 2.01 21.99
CA ASP A 332 -8.37 3.23 22.50
C ASP A 332 -6.87 3.28 22.19
N VAL A 333 -6.54 3.10 20.90
CA VAL A 333 -5.17 3.30 20.43
C VAL A 333 -4.82 4.80 20.40
N ASP A 334 -3.57 5.15 20.66
CA ASP A 334 -3.07 6.53 20.62
C ASP A 334 -2.74 7.00 19.21
N GLY A 335 -2.57 6.07 18.30
CA GLY A 335 -2.31 6.36 16.90
C GLY A 335 -2.36 5.15 15.98
N VAL A 336 -2.09 5.43 14.71
CA VAL A 336 -1.93 4.44 13.64
C VAL A 336 -0.61 4.73 12.93
N ILE A 337 0.16 3.70 12.59
CA ILE A 337 1.39 3.85 11.83
C ILE A 337 1.43 2.83 10.68
N PHE A 338 1.84 3.29 9.51
CA PHE A 338 2.20 2.44 8.37
C PHE A 338 3.73 2.37 8.24
N ASP A 339 4.22 1.30 7.65
CA ASP A 339 5.64 1.18 7.28
C ASP A 339 5.91 1.56 5.81
N ASP A 340 6.95 0.98 5.20
CA ASP A 340 7.39 1.25 3.83
C ASP A 340 6.81 0.27 2.78
N TYR A 341 5.93 -0.65 3.18
CA TYR A 341 5.36 -1.65 2.27
C TYR A 341 4.11 -1.13 1.53
N PHE A 342 4.30 -0.16 0.63
CA PHE A 342 3.26 0.33 -0.27
C PHE A 342 3.27 -0.44 -1.59
N TYR A 343 4.09 -0.04 -2.55
CA TYR A 343 4.35 -0.81 -3.75
C TYR A 343 5.54 -1.76 -3.56
N PRO A 344 5.55 -2.92 -4.23
CA PRO A 344 6.77 -3.70 -4.31
C PRO A 344 7.85 -2.94 -5.11
N THR A 345 9.13 -3.28 -4.89
CA THR A 345 10.22 -2.77 -5.71
C THR A 345 10.14 -3.38 -7.10
N LEU A 346 9.65 -2.61 -8.09
CA LEU A 346 9.38 -3.10 -9.44
C LEU A 346 10.66 -3.22 -10.28
N GLY A 347 11.69 -2.41 -9.98
CA GLY A 347 12.99 -2.42 -10.65
C GLY A 347 12.91 -2.00 -12.12
N SER A 348 13.85 -2.45 -12.94
CA SER A 348 13.87 -2.17 -14.38
C SER A 348 12.56 -2.61 -15.04
N ASN A 349 12.14 -1.91 -16.09
CA ASN A 349 10.86 -2.12 -16.78
C ASN A 349 9.62 -1.96 -15.88
N TYR A 350 9.73 -1.15 -14.82
CA TYR A 350 8.61 -0.87 -13.90
C TYR A 350 7.34 -0.40 -14.59
N ALA A 351 7.46 0.25 -15.75
CA ALA A 351 6.34 0.80 -16.49
C ALA A 351 5.40 -0.25 -17.11
N SER A 352 5.85 -1.51 -17.25
CA SER A 352 5.08 -2.62 -17.81
C SER A 352 4.74 -3.70 -16.78
N LYS A 353 4.86 -3.40 -15.48
CA LYS A 353 4.68 -4.36 -14.40
C LYS A 353 3.55 -3.97 -13.47
N PHE A 354 3.04 -4.97 -12.76
CA PHE A 354 2.13 -4.85 -11.64
C PHE A 354 0.77 -4.27 -12.06
N ASP A 355 0.52 -2.98 -11.83
CA ASP A 355 -0.69 -2.24 -12.18
C ASP A 355 -0.60 -1.48 -13.50
N SER A 356 0.28 -1.91 -14.39
CA SER A 356 0.47 -1.27 -15.70
C SER A 356 -0.80 -1.26 -16.57
N ASP A 357 -1.67 -2.24 -16.42
CA ASP A 357 -2.92 -2.33 -17.18
C ASP A 357 -3.89 -1.23 -16.72
N GLU A 358 -4.01 -1.01 -15.42
CA GLU A 358 -4.81 0.08 -14.84
C GLU A 358 -4.26 1.46 -15.25
N TYR A 359 -2.94 1.59 -15.29
CA TYR A 359 -2.32 2.82 -15.79
C TYR A 359 -2.63 3.07 -17.26
N ASN A 360 -2.59 2.04 -18.10
CA ASN A 360 -2.93 2.17 -19.51
C ASN A 360 -4.41 2.57 -19.71
N ASP A 361 -5.31 2.02 -18.90
CA ASP A 361 -6.72 2.43 -18.87
C ASP A 361 -6.87 3.90 -18.44
N TYR A 362 -6.21 4.30 -17.35
CA TYR A 362 -6.16 5.69 -16.90
C TYR A 362 -5.65 6.62 -18.01
N LYS A 363 -4.51 6.27 -18.62
CA LYS A 363 -3.88 7.04 -19.69
C LYS A 363 -4.78 7.23 -20.91
N SER A 364 -5.53 6.19 -21.26
CA SER A 364 -6.44 6.21 -22.42
C SER A 364 -7.68 7.09 -22.20
N ASN A 365 -8.05 7.29 -20.91
CA ASN A 365 -9.26 8.03 -20.53
C ASN A 365 -8.95 9.42 -19.93
N THR A 366 -7.70 9.87 -20.02
CA THR A 366 -7.27 11.16 -19.43
C THR A 366 -6.60 12.02 -20.48
N SER A 367 -7.04 13.26 -20.65
CA SER A 367 -6.52 14.20 -21.65
C SER A 367 -5.07 14.63 -21.38
N ASN A 368 -4.66 14.70 -20.13
CA ASN A 368 -3.30 15.06 -19.72
C ASN A 368 -2.81 14.10 -18.63
N PRO A 369 -2.44 12.85 -18.97
CA PRO A 369 -2.11 11.84 -17.99
C PRO A 369 -0.78 12.11 -17.32
N LEU A 370 -0.71 11.84 -16.02
CA LEU A 370 0.53 11.80 -15.26
C LEU A 370 1.47 10.72 -15.81
N SER A 371 2.77 10.85 -15.54
CA SER A 371 3.68 9.73 -15.71
C SER A 371 3.24 8.54 -14.85
N ILE A 372 3.58 7.30 -15.22
CA ILE A 372 3.20 6.13 -14.42
C ILE A 372 3.73 6.22 -12.99
N ALA A 373 4.93 6.76 -12.79
CA ALA A 373 5.51 6.92 -11.46
C ALA A 373 4.72 7.93 -10.63
N ASP A 374 4.32 9.05 -11.20
CA ASP A 374 3.54 10.08 -10.51
C ASP A 374 2.09 9.63 -10.30
N TRP A 375 1.52 8.88 -11.23
CA TRP A 375 0.21 8.26 -11.06
C TRP A 375 0.20 7.27 -9.89
N ARG A 376 1.23 6.43 -9.73
CA ARG A 376 1.39 5.54 -8.58
C ARG A 376 1.55 6.30 -7.27
N ARG A 377 2.37 7.36 -7.24
CA ARG A 377 2.48 8.27 -6.08
C ARG A 377 1.13 8.91 -5.73
N ASN A 378 0.37 9.31 -6.75
CA ASN A 378 -0.96 9.90 -6.54
C ASN A 378 -1.95 8.91 -5.94
N ASN A 379 -1.91 7.63 -6.33
CA ASN A 379 -2.74 6.58 -5.74
C ASN A 379 -2.41 6.39 -4.25
N ILE A 380 -1.13 6.37 -3.89
CA ILE A 380 -0.72 6.31 -2.48
C ILE A 380 -1.14 7.59 -1.74
N ASN A 381 -0.94 8.77 -2.30
CA ASN A 381 -1.38 10.03 -1.70
C ASN A 381 -2.88 10.05 -1.40
N LYS A 382 -3.71 9.52 -2.30
CA LYS A 382 -5.16 9.41 -2.12
C LYS A 382 -5.50 8.54 -0.90
N MET A 383 -4.88 7.39 -0.77
CA MET A 383 -5.06 6.50 0.38
C MET A 383 -4.58 7.14 1.68
N VAL A 384 -3.35 7.67 1.71
CA VAL A 384 -2.74 8.32 2.89
C VAL A 384 -3.60 9.48 3.40
N LYS A 385 -4.06 10.36 2.50
CA LYS A 385 -4.94 11.48 2.85
C LYS A 385 -6.28 11.03 3.41
N MET A 386 -6.86 9.97 2.85
CA MET A 386 -8.12 9.41 3.33
C MET A 386 -7.96 8.84 4.75
N VAL A 387 -6.92 8.05 4.99
CA VAL A 387 -6.60 7.47 6.30
C VAL A 387 -6.30 8.56 7.34
N TYR A 388 -5.48 9.55 6.99
CA TYR A 388 -5.23 10.70 7.86
C TYR A 388 -6.56 11.36 8.30
N THR A 389 -7.42 11.66 7.34
CA THR A 389 -8.72 12.29 7.60
C THR A 389 -9.58 11.43 8.54
N THR A 390 -9.59 10.12 8.34
CA THR A 390 -10.33 9.17 9.19
C THR A 390 -9.80 9.15 10.62
N VAL A 391 -8.47 9.09 10.80
CA VAL A 391 -7.84 9.13 12.13
C VAL A 391 -8.17 10.45 12.83
N LYS A 392 -8.05 11.59 12.14
CA LYS A 392 -8.35 12.92 12.75
C LYS A 392 -9.83 13.09 13.09
N LYS A 393 -10.75 12.54 12.31
CA LYS A 393 -12.20 12.58 12.59
C LYS A 393 -12.65 11.66 13.71
N SER A 394 -11.79 10.81 14.26
CA SER A 394 -12.13 9.86 15.33
C SER A 394 -12.45 10.54 16.68
N GLY A 395 -12.34 11.87 16.79
CA GLY A 395 -12.72 12.65 17.97
C GLY A 395 -11.73 12.60 19.15
N LYS A 396 -10.58 11.92 19.02
CA LYS A 396 -9.49 11.88 20.01
C LYS A 396 -8.20 12.43 19.40
N ASN A 397 -7.25 12.84 20.26
CA ASN A 397 -5.92 13.31 19.82
C ASN A 397 -5.04 12.18 19.31
N ARG A 398 -5.56 11.39 18.36
CA ARG A 398 -4.80 10.31 17.71
C ARG A 398 -3.89 10.84 16.63
N THR A 399 -2.75 10.20 16.49
CA THR A 399 -1.78 10.54 15.45
C THR A 399 -1.74 9.47 14.37
N PHE A 400 -1.46 9.90 13.14
CA PHE A 400 -1.17 9.01 12.02
C PHE A 400 0.25 9.26 11.53
N GLY A 401 1.06 8.22 11.48
CA GLY A 401 2.45 8.28 11.03
C GLY A 401 2.77 7.29 9.94
N ILE A 402 3.89 7.54 9.27
CA ILE A 402 4.47 6.61 8.29
C ILE A 402 5.95 6.45 8.57
N SER A 403 6.43 5.19 8.52
CA SER A 403 7.84 4.83 8.66
C SER A 403 8.42 4.36 7.32
N PRO A 404 8.82 5.28 6.44
CA PRO A 404 9.37 4.93 5.13
C PRO A 404 10.81 4.43 5.24
N ALA A 405 11.33 3.83 4.17
CA ALA A 405 12.76 3.53 4.03
C ALA A 405 13.60 4.80 4.24
N GLY A 406 14.80 4.66 4.82
CA GLY A 406 15.61 5.82 5.23
C GLY A 406 16.33 6.55 4.10
N ASN A 407 16.58 5.90 2.96
CA ASN A 407 17.33 6.49 1.84
C ASN A 407 16.40 7.31 0.94
N LEU A 408 16.49 8.65 1.02
CA LEU A 408 15.67 9.58 0.24
C LEU A 408 15.81 9.42 -1.27
N ASN A 409 17.01 9.07 -1.77
CA ASN A 409 17.19 8.85 -3.20
C ASN A 409 16.40 7.64 -3.70
N ASN A 410 16.34 6.59 -2.89
CA ASN A 410 15.52 5.41 -3.18
C ASN A 410 14.02 5.74 -3.14
N LEU A 411 13.57 6.56 -2.20
CA LEU A 411 12.16 6.96 -2.10
C LEU A 411 11.71 7.84 -3.28
N ARG A 412 12.62 8.67 -3.81
CA ARG A 412 12.36 9.54 -4.97
C ARG A 412 12.50 8.82 -6.31
N ALA A 413 13.06 7.61 -6.32
CA ALA A 413 13.22 6.82 -7.54
C ALA A 413 11.87 6.44 -8.18
N ASN A 414 11.86 6.21 -9.50
CA ASN A 414 10.64 5.91 -10.25
C ASN A 414 10.33 4.41 -10.35
N ASP A 415 11.21 3.55 -9.85
CA ASP A 415 11.14 2.09 -9.98
C ASP A 415 10.83 1.35 -8.67
N LYS A 416 10.61 2.09 -7.57
CA LYS A 416 10.38 1.51 -6.23
C LYS A 416 9.64 2.47 -5.29
N TYR A 417 9.01 1.92 -4.27
CA TYR A 417 8.28 2.58 -3.17
C TYR A 417 7.07 3.43 -3.59
N TYR A 418 7.20 4.36 -4.54
CA TYR A 418 6.17 5.30 -5.01
C TYR A 418 5.51 6.11 -3.89
N VAL A 419 6.30 6.49 -2.89
CA VAL A 419 5.89 7.38 -1.81
C VAL A 419 6.20 8.84 -2.17
N ASP A 420 5.32 9.76 -1.81
CA ASP A 420 5.50 11.19 -2.09
C ASP A 420 5.99 11.91 -0.83
N ILE A 421 7.20 11.50 -0.40
CA ILE A 421 7.78 11.94 0.86
C ILE A 421 8.01 13.46 0.93
N ASP A 422 8.31 14.07 -0.22
CA ASP A 422 8.49 15.52 -0.29
C ASP A 422 7.19 16.27 -0.04
N ARG A 423 6.06 15.75 -0.54
CA ARG A 423 4.73 16.29 -0.25
C ARG A 423 4.34 16.07 1.21
N TRP A 424 4.49 14.86 1.74
CA TRP A 424 4.10 14.55 3.12
C TRP A 424 4.90 15.33 4.16
N GLY A 425 6.16 15.63 3.85
CA GLY A 425 7.01 16.45 4.73
C GLY A 425 6.76 17.95 4.64
N ARG A 426 5.99 18.43 3.67
CA ARG A 426 5.76 19.86 3.40
C ARG A 426 4.30 20.29 3.51
N GLU A 427 3.36 19.43 3.15
CA GLU A 427 1.94 19.73 3.14
C GLU A 427 1.24 19.11 4.36
N SER A 428 0.26 19.80 4.92
CA SER A 428 -0.59 19.27 5.97
C SER A 428 -1.69 18.37 5.39
N GLY A 429 -2.23 17.45 6.20
CA GLY A 429 -3.35 16.62 5.80
C GLY A 429 -2.97 15.24 5.27
N TYR A 430 -1.71 14.84 5.41
CA TYR A 430 -1.22 13.51 5.06
C TYR A 430 -0.76 12.71 6.27
N VAL A 431 0.07 13.28 7.12
CA VAL A 431 0.62 12.61 8.31
C VAL A 431 0.81 13.61 9.46
N ASP A 432 0.83 13.13 10.70
CA ASP A 432 1.25 13.89 11.88
C ASP A 432 2.76 13.73 12.13
N TYR A 433 3.34 12.60 11.73
CA TYR A 433 4.79 12.37 11.83
C TYR A 433 5.31 11.42 10.75
N ILE A 434 6.59 11.54 10.48
CA ILE A 434 7.36 10.65 9.61
C ILE A 434 8.48 10.04 10.45
N ALA A 435 8.64 8.70 10.38
CA ALA A 435 9.64 7.96 11.16
C ALA A 435 10.55 7.13 10.24
N PRO A 436 11.47 7.75 9.47
CA PRO A 436 12.29 7.04 8.50
C PRO A 436 13.22 6.02 9.17
N GLN A 437 13.41 4.89 8.50
CA GLN A 437 14.22 3.76 8.94
C GLN A 437 15.71 4.01 8.63
N LEU A 438 16.42 4.69 9.55
CA LEU A 438 17.85 4.97 9.40
C LEU A 438 18.68 3.80 9.93
N TYR A 439 18.70 2.71 9.18
CA TYR A 439 19.35 1.46 9.57
C TYR A 439 20.79 1.40 9.08
N TRP A 440 21.58 2.44 9.39
CA TRP A 440 23.00 2.59 9.07
C TRP A 440 23.75 3.23 10.21
N GLY A 441 25.05 2.93 10.34
CA GLY A 441 25.94 3.55 11.31
C GLY A 441 26.42 4.94 10.88
N PHE A 442 27.31 5.51 11.67
CA PHE A 442 27.90 6.82 11.42
C PHE A 442 28.86 6.80 10.22
N GLU A 443 29.54 5.67 10.00
CA GLU A 443 30.58 5.48 8.99
C GLU A 443 30.07 4.84 7.68
N HIS A 444 28.75 4.73 7.51
CA HIS A 444 28.19 4.09 6.31
C HIS A 444 28.45 4.94 5.06
N ASN A 445 29.02 4.33 4.01
CA ASN A 445 29.51 5.03 2.80
C ASN A 445 28.44 5.80 2.03
N ILE A 446 27.20 5.29 1.95
CA ILE A 446 26.12 5.91 1.14
C ILE A 446 25.17 6.73 2.01
N CYS A 447 24.88 6.25 3.20
CA CYS A 447 23.90 6.86 4.12
C CYS A 447 24.52 7.01 5.53
N PRO A 448 25.60 7.81 5.70
CA PRO A 448 26.15 8.06 7.04
C PRO A 448 25.09 8.73 7.90
N TYR A 449 24.96 8.25 9.14
CA TYR A 449 23.81 8.57 10.01
C TYR A 449 23.53 10.07 10.13
N VAL A 450 24.55 10.87 10.48
CA VAL A 450 24.39 12.33 10.70
C VAL A 450 23.95 13.05 9.43
N GLN A 451 24.58 12.72 8.30
CA GLN A 451 24.22 13.34 7.02
C GLN A 451 22.81 12.97 6.60
N THR A 452 22.42 11.72 6.81
CA THR A 452 21.08 11.25 6.48
C THR A 452 20.02 11.95 7.31
N ILE A 453 20.24 12.17 8.61
CA ILE A 453 19.35 12.99 9.46
C ILE A 453 19.24 14.42 8.92
N ASN A 454 20.33 15.06 8.55
CA ASN A 454 20.31 16.43 8.01
C ASN A 454 19.46 16.51 6.73
N ASN A 455 19.58 15.52 5.85
CA ASN A 455 18.76 15.42 4.65
C ASN A 455 17.27 15.25 4.97
N TRP A 456 16.93 14.48 6.00
CA TRP A 456 15.55 14.32 6.45
C TRP A 456 14.98 15.58 7.09
N ILE A 457 15.79 16.31 7.90
CA ILE A 457 15.39 17.62 8.46
C ILE A 457 15.08 18.62 7.33
N ALA A 458 15.89 18.63 6.27
CA ALA A 458 15.66 19.48 5.12
C ALA A 458 14.45 19.07 4.26
N THR A 459 13.99 17.83 4.39
CA THR A 459 12.81 17.29 3.68
C THR A 459 11.52 17.55 4.45
N VAL A 460 11.52 17.32 5.77
CA VAL A 460 10.35 17.49 6.64
C VAL A 460 10.39 18.88 7.26
N ILE A 461 9.86 19.85 6.53
CA ILE A 461 9.91 21.29 6.90
C ILE A 461 8.57 21.83 7.43
N ASN A 462 7.47 21.07 7.30
CA ASN A 462 6.20 21.48 7.85
C ASN A 462 6.23 21.37 9.39
N PRO A 463 6.02 22.46 10.16
CA PRO A 463 6.11 22.46 11.61
C PRO A 463 5.06 21.56 12.29
N ASN A 464 3.98 21.24 11.57
CA ASN A 464 2.91 20.35 12.05
C ASN A 464 3.24 18.86 11.83
N VAL A 465 4.28 18.53 11.05
CA VAL A 465 4.76 17.16 10.83
C VAL A 465 6.01 16.92 11.66
N LYS A 466 5.96 15.96 12.58
CA LYS A 466 7.12 15.62 13.41
C LYS A 466 8.01 14.64 12.67
N LEU A 467 9.33 14.81 12.87
CA LEU A 467 10.34 13.87 12.38
C LEU A 467 10.86 13.04 13.55
N TYR A 468 10.57 11.75 13.54
CA TYR A 468 11.15 10.76 14.45
C TYR A 468 12.12 9.88 13.66
N ILE A 469 13.04 9.22 14.33
CA ILE A 469 14.04 8.39 13.63
C ILE A 469 13.98 6.96 14.14
N ALA A 470 13.81 5.99 13.21
CA ALA A 470 13.88 4.58 13.58
C ALA A 470 15.34 4.10 13.62
N LEU A 471 15.72 3.53 14.75
CA LEU A 471 17.09 3.11 15.09
C LEU A 471 17.26 1.60 14.93
N PRO A 472 18.44 1.13 14.44
CA PRO A 472 18.68 -0.24 14.02
C PRO A 472 19.25 -1.12 15.15
N MET A 473 18.50 -1.49 16.17
CA MET A 473 18.99 -2.40 17.22
C MET A 473 19.49 -3.74 16.67
N HIS A 474 18.94 -4.19 15.53
CA HIS A 474 19.38 -5.43 14.87
C HIS A 474 20.83 -5.38 14.37
N LEU A 475 21.38 -4.20 14.05
CA LEU A 475 22.77 -4.07 13.61
C LEU A 475 23.77 -4.28 14.75
N ALA A 476 23.40 -3.93 15.97
CA ALA A 476 24.23 -4.20 17.15
C ALA A 476 24.53 -5.70 17.31
N GLN A 477 23.66 -6.55 16.77
CA GLN A 477 23.79 -8.00 16.85
C GLN A 477 24.42 -8.62 15.61
N ALA A 478 24.16 -8.03 14.43
CA ALA A 478 24.69 -8.53 13.17
C ALA A 478 26.22 -8.38 13.11
N GLN A 479 26.79 -7.33 13.75
CA GLN A 479 28.21 -7.04 13.77
C GLN A 479 28.89 -7.15 12.40
N GLU A 480 28.16 -6.74 11.36
CA GLU A 480 28.59 -6.94 9.95
C GLU A 480 29.73 -6.00 9.55
N THR A 481 29.82 -4.83 10.17
CA THR A 481 30.85 -3.84 9.86
C THR A 481 31.82 -3.65 11.03
N SER A 482 33.02 -3.11 10.75
CA SER A 482 34.01 -2.75 11.76
C SER A 482 33.47 -1.75 12.78
N GLU A 483 32.62 -0.82 12.36
CA GLU A 483 31.97 0.15 13.24
C GLU A 483 31.17 -0.56 14.34
N TRP A 484 30.27 -1.50 13.96
CA TRP A 484 29.42 -2.23 14.91
C TRP A 484 30.17 -3.31 15.73
N LYS A 485 31.29 -3.82 15.22
CA LYS A 485 32.14 -4.77 15.95
C LYS A 485 32.96 -4.11 17.06
N ASN A 486 33.44 -2.88 16.78
CA ASN A 486 34.45 -2.25 17.64
C ASN A 486 33.85 -1.24 18.61
N ASN A 487 32.56 -0.89 18.48
CA ASN A 487 31.88 0.07 19.34
C ASN A 487 30.63 -0.55 19.95
N HIS A 488 30.37 -0.20 21.21
CA HIS A 488 29.20 -0.67 21.97
C HIS A 488 28.35 0.50 22.52
N ASP A 489 28.39 1.64 21.82
CA ASP A 489 27.74 2.89 22.22
C ASP A 489 27.01 3.59 21.08
N ILE A 490 26.91 2.95 19.92
CA ILE A 490 26.44 3.55 18.66
C ILE A 490 25.01 4.04 18.78
N LEU A 491 24.08 3.20 19.27
CA LEU A 491 22.65 3.57 19.40
C LEU A 491 22.47 4.72 20.40
N GLY A 492 23.19 4.70 21.53
CA GLY A 492 23.15 5.82 22.47
C GLY A 492 23.69 7.13 21.88
N ARG A 493 24.77 7.07 21.09
CA ARG A 493 25.29 8.22 20.33
C ARG A 493 24.29 8.69 19.27
N MET A 494 23.56 7.77 18.64
CA MET A 494 22.48 8.10 17.71
C MET A 494 21.39 8.92 18.41
N VAL A 495 20.90 8.48 19.57
CA VAL A 495 19.92 9.24 20.37
C VAL A 495 20.46 10.60 20.78
N THR A 496 21.71 10.68 21.25
CA THR A 496 22.36 11.95 21.58
C THR A 496 22.42 12.90 20.39
N SER A 497 22.76 12.37 19.20
CA SER A 497 22.79 13.16 17.95
C SER A 497 21.41 13.72 17.60
N LEU A 498 20.33 12.97 17.80
CA LEU A 498 18.96 13.45 17.58
C LEU A 498 18.60 14.60 18.53
N ARG A 499 18.89 14.43 19.82
CA ARG A 499 18.64 15.45 20.84
C ARG A 499 19.42 16.74 20.58
N ASN A 500 20.68 16.64 20.13
CA ASN A 500 21.50 17.79 19.73
C ASN A 500 20.92 18.55 18.52
N LYS A 501 20.10 17.89 17.71
CA LYS A 501 19.38 18.49 16.57
C LYS A 501 17.94 18.88 16.92
N SER A 502 17.58 18.86 18.20
CA SER A 502 16.25 19.18 18.72
C SER A 502 15.12 18.33 18.11
N LEU A 503 15.44 17.11 17.65
CA LEU A 503 14.43 16.16 17.25
C LEU A 503 13.78 15.56 18.49
N THR A 504 12.44 15.40 18.45
CA THR A 504 11.63 15.08 19.63
C THR A 504 11.16 13.63 19.66
N GLY A 505 11.77 12.76 18.86
CA GLY A 505 11.36 11.37 18.89
C GLY A 505 12.28 10.42 18.12
N PHE A 506 12.28 9.18 18.59
CA PHE A 506 12.92 8.04 17.94
C PHE A 506 12.15 6.76 18.24
N SER A 507 12.42 5.72 17.46
CA SER A 507 11.93 4.37 17.72
C SER A 507 13.05 3.35 17.57
N VAL A 508 12.96 2.23 18.27
CA VAL A 508 13.97 1.16 18.27
C VAL A 508 13.40 -0.06 17.54
N TYR A 509 13.99 -0.46 16.45
CA TYR A 509 13.63 -1.64 15.69
C TYR A 509 14.53 -2.80 16.09
N ARG A 510 14.03 -3.84 16.74
CA ARG A 510 12.69 -4.15 17.27
C ARG A 510 12.82 -4.88 18.62
N TYR A 511 11.71 -5.21 19.27
CA TYR A 511 11.65 -5.80 20.61
C TYR A 511 12.52 -7.06 20.79
N ASP A 512 12.48 -8.02 19.86
CA ASP A 512 13.25 -9.27 19.99
C ASP A 512 14.74 -9.02 20.22
N TYR A 513 15.30 -7.98 19.61
CA TYR A 513 16.70 -7.60 19.72
C TYR A 513 17.06 -6.99 21.10
N MET A 514 16.06 -6.66 21.91
CA MET A 514 16.24 -6.14 23.28
C MET A 514 16.04 -7.23 24.35
N THR A 515 15.78 -8.49 23.96
CA THR A 515 15.57 -9.59 24.93
C THR A 515 16.89 -10.12 25.50
N PRO A 516 16.93 -10.55 26.80
CA PRO A 516 18.16 -11.06 27.40
C PRO A 516 18.73 -12.28 26.68
N ALA A 517 17.85 -13.15 26.17
CA ALA A 517 18.29 -14.33 25.41
C ALA A 517 19.05 -13.92 24.14
N PHE A 518 18.53 -12.92 23.42
CA PHE A 518 19.14 -12.43 22.20
C PHE A 518 20.43 -11.65 22.49
N LEU A 519 20.41 -10.74 23.45
CA LEU A 519 21.56 -9.93 23.83
C LEU A 519 22.75 -10.79 24.30
N ARG A 520 22.50 -11.83 25.10
CA ARG A 520 23.57 -12.77 25.53
C ARG A 520 24.15 -13.56 24.36
N LYS A 521 23.27 -14.03 23.44
CA LYS A 521 23.69 -14.82 22.28
C LYS A 521 24.60 -14.04 21.33
N THR A 522 24.41 -12.75 21.21
CA THR A 522 25.03 -11.91 20.20
C THR A 522 26.12 -10.99 20.75
N GLY A 523 26.27 -10.88 22.07
CA GLY A 523 27.20 -9.96 22.69
C GLY A 523 26.77 -8.48 22.65
N ALA A 524 25.52 -8.18 22.27
CA ALA A 524 25.02 -6.81 22.15
C ALA A 524 24.54 -6.20 23.48
N ILE A 525 24.88 -6.83 24.62
CA ILE A 525 24.40 -6.40 25.94
C ILE A 525 24.90 -5.00 26.31
N ASP A 526 26.16 -4.68 26.00
CA ASP A 526 26.75 -3.39 26.35
C ASP A 526 26.15 -2.26 25.51
N GLU A 527 25.92 -2.48 24.21
CA GLU A 527 25.23 -1.55 23.34
C GLU A 527 23.81 -1.25 23.86
N TYR A 528 23.07 -2.29 24.25
CA TYR A 528 21.74 -2.13 24.83
C TYR A 528 21.76 -1.38 26.15
N ASN A 529 22.67 -1.72 27.06
CA ASN A 529 22.82 -1.07 28.37
C ASN A 529 23.18 0.41 28.22
N TYR A 530 24.07 0.73 27.28
CA TYR A 530 24.42 2.11 26.98
C TYR A 530 23.22 2.89 26.37
N LEU A 531 22.52 2.29 25.44
CA LEU A 531 21.28 2.87 24.89
C LEU A 531 20.27 3.18 26.01
N VAL A 532 20.00 2.22 26.91
CA VAL A 532 19.07 2.41 28.05
C VAL A 532 19.55 3.51 28.99
N LYS A 533 20.86 3.58 29.27
CA LYS A 533 21.46 4.66 30.04
C LYS A 533 21.18 6.02 29.40
N VAL A 534 21.41 6.16 28.11
CA VAL A 534 21.16 7.41 27.37
C VAL A 534 19.66 7.74 27.30
N ILE A 535 18.79 6.75 27.09
CA ILE A 535 17.33 6.95 27.10
C ILE A 535 16.87 7.55 28.45
N LYS A 536 17.40 7.04 29.57
CA LYS A 536 17.01 7.46 30.92
C LYS A 536 17.76 8.71 31.43
N SER A 537 18.86 9.12 30.81
CA SER A 537 19.51 10.38 31.14
C SER A 537 18.67 11.56 30.69
N LYS A 538 18.39 12.49 31.63
CA LYS A 538 17.62 13.71 31.38
C LYS A 538 18.54 14.82 30.89
#